data_064a240a4bb7a87bd3adb508231843ce
#
_entry.id   064a240a4bb7a87bd3adb508231843ce
#
_cell.length_a   1.000
_cell.length_b   1.000
_cell.length_c   1.000
_cell.angle_alpha   90.00
_cell.angle_beta   90.00
_cell.angle_gamma   90.00
#
_symmetry.space_group_name_H-M   'P 1'
#
loop_
_entity.id
_entity.type
_entity.pdbx_description
1 polymer ?
#
loop_
_entity_poly.entity_id
_entity_poly.type
_entity_poly.pdbx_seq_one_letter_code
_entity_poly.pdbx_strand_id
1 'polypeptide(L)'
;MRIAFVGKGGSGKTTTAAMVARCLASAGAPVLAVDADINQHLGAALGADPDAAPPPSLAADLPWLKEHLRGDNPLIGSADEMIKTTPPGPGSQMSTLDPADPVLARLSRAEDGVRYLVTGEFSADDVGVKCFHSKTGAVELYLNHLVDGPGEYVVVDMTAGADAFASGLFTRFDLTVLVCEPTRRGVGVFRQYAGYAAEYGVALRVLGNKVAPGPDGDEDVAYLREEVGDALIGWFGQSAWVRAAERGRSRPVSELEPENRAVCDALRADVDARCRDWAAYHRDTVAFHLRNARSWANAATGVDLTAQVDPDFVPGPTPVRI
;
A
#
# COMPACT_ATOMS: atom_id res chain seq x y z
N MET A 1 3.54 -7.08 -7.96
CA MET A 1 2.82 -5.86 -8.46
C MET A 1 2.16 -5.16 -7.28
N ARG A 2 2.29 -3.84 -7.13
CA ARG A 2 1.85 -3.10 -5.94
C ARG A 2 0.77 -2.09 -6.28
N ILE A 3 -0.34 -2.16 -5.58
CA ILE A 3 -1.51 -1.29 -5.76
C ILE A 3 -1.78 -0.57 -4.45
N ALA A 4 -1.78 0.77 -4.47
CA ALA A 4 -2.21 1.57 -3.33
C ALA A 4 -3.65 2.06 -3.52
N PHE A 5 -4.46 1.97 -2.47
CA PHE A 5 -5.78 2.57 -2.42
C PHE A 5 -5.74 3.84 -1.57
N VAL A 6 -6.06 4.96 -2.19
CA VAL A 6 -6.04 6.30 -1.60
C VAL A 6 -7.39 6.99 -1.77
N GLY A 7 -7.63 8.09 -1.10
CA GLY A 7 -8.85 8.87 -1.24
C GLY A 7 -9.28 9.50 0.07
N LYS A 8 -10.39 10.23 0.03
CA LYS A 8 -10.97 10.93 1.17
C LYS A 8 -11.39 9.96 2.28
N GLY A 9 -11.40 10.42 3.52
CA GLY A 9 -12.00 9.67 4.63
C GLY A 9 -13.47 9.31 4.32
N GLY A 10 -13.82 8.04 4.52
CA GLY A 10 -15.14 7.51 4.24
C GLY A 10 -15.45 7.22 2.77
N SER A 11 -14.51 7.38 1.82
CA SER A 11 -14.75 7.07 0.40
C SER A 11 -14.88 5.58 0.10
N GLY A 12 -14.53 4.69 1.04
CA GLY A 12 -14.58 3.24 0.87
C GLY A 12 -13.26 2.59 0.45
N LYS A 13 -12.12 3.24 0.68
CA LYS A 13 -10.78 2.71 0.38
C LYS A 13 -10.56 1.30 0.91
N THR A 14 -10.73 1.12 2.21
CA THR A 14 -10.52 -0.15 2.91
C THR A 14 -11.40 -1.26 2.35
N THR A 15 -12.69 -0.98 2.15
CA THR A 15 -13.64 -1.93 1.54
C THR A 15 -13.22 -2.30 0.13
N THR A 16 -12.78 -1.31 -0.66
CA THR A 16 -12.31 -1.51 -2.03
C THR A 16 -11.00 -2.32 -2.06
N ALA A 17 -10.04 -1.98 -1.19
CA ALA A 17 -8.77 -2.69 -1.06
C ALA A 17 -9.00 -4.17 -0.70
N ALA A 18 -9.85 -4.44 0.30
CA ALA A 18 -10.21 -5.80 0.70
C ALA A 18 -10.92 -6.58 -0.42
N MET A 19 -11.86 -5.95 -1.13
CA MET A 19 -12.57 -6.60 -2.24
C MET A 19 -11.61 -6.95 -3.38
N VAL A 20 -10.74 -6.03 -3.80
CA VAL A 20 -9.74 -6.28 -4.85
C VAL A 20 -8.75 -7.36 -4.41
N ALA A 21 -8.25 -7.31 -3.18
CA ALA A 21 -7.35 -8.34 -2.64
C ALA A 21 -7.99 -9.74 -2.67
N ARG A 22 -9.25 -9.86 -2.26
CA ARG A 22 -10.00 -11.13 -2.31
C ARG A 22 -10.28 -11.60 -3.73
N CYS A 23 -10.56 -10.68 -4.67
CA CYS A 23 -10.71 -11.02 -6.09
C CYS A 23 -9.42 -11.60 -6.67
N LEU A 24 -8.27 -10.98 -6.38
CA LEU A 24 -6.96 -11.46 -6.81
C LEU A 24 -6.62 -12.83 -6.21
N ALA A 25 -6.85 -13.01 -4.91
CA ALA A 25 -6.61 -14.28 -4.22
C ALA A 25 -7.54 -15.40 -4.75
N SER A 26 -8.82 -15.09 -5.02
CA SER A 26 -9.76 -16.06 -5.59
C SER A 26 -9.39 -16.54 -6.99
N ALA A 27 -8.58 -15.76 -7.69
CA ALA A 27 -7.99 -16.14 -8.99
C ALA A 27 -6.69 -16.94 -8.84
N GLY A 28 -6.32 -17.33 -7.60
CA GLY A 28 -5.16 -18.17 -7.31
C GLY A 28 -3.84 -17.40 -7.19
N ALA A 29 -3.85 -16.09 -7.17
CA ALA A 29 -2.65 -15.29 -7.04
C ALA A 29 -2.18 -15.18 -5.58
N PRO A 30 -0.86 -15.17 -5.29
CA PRO A 30 -0.32 -14.74 -4.01
C PRO A 30 -0.66 -13.27 -3.76
N VAL A 31 -1.33 -12.98 -2.63
CA VAL A 31 -1.74 -11.62 -2.27
C VAL A 31 -1.29 -11.29 -0.85
N LEU A 32 -0.58 -10.16 -0.74
CA LEU A 32 -0.27 -9.51 0.52
C LEU A 32 -1.04 -8.20 0.61
N ALA A 33 -1.93 -8.09 1.57
CA ALA A 33 -2.61 -6.84 1.90
C ALA A 33 -1.87 -6.14 3.06
N VAL A 34 -1.72 -4.82 3.00
CA VAL A 34 -1.07 -4.02 4.04
C VAL A 34 -2.01 -2.92 4.51
N ASP A 35 -2.35 -2.95 5.78
CA ASP A 35 -3.13 -1.90 6.43
C ASP A 35 -2.20 -0.77 6.87
N ALA A 36 -2.17 0.30 6.08
CA ALA A 36 -1.40 1.51 6.34
C ALA A 36 -2.30 2.70 6.77
N ASP A 37 -3.56 2.43 7.13
CA ASP A 37 -4.45 3.42 7.72
C ASP A 37 -4.32 3.45 9.25
N ILE A 38 -4.54 4.61 9.86
CA ILE A 38 -4.51 4.80 11.32
C ILE A 38 -5.58 3.99 12.05
N ASN A 39 -6.72 3.74 11.39
CA ASN A 39 -7.86 3.07 12.01
C ASN A 39 -7.80 1.54 11.90
N GLN A 40 -6.96 1.00 11.04
CA GLN A 40 -6.68 -0.43 10.89
C GLN A 40 -7.92 -1.32 10.72
N HIS A 41 -8.72 -1.02 9.72
CA HIS A 41 -9.96 -1.75 9.43
C HIS A 41 -9.83 -2.82 8.34
N LEU A 42 -8.65 -2.97 7.72
CA LEU A 42 -8.46 -3.87 6.59
C LEU A 42 -8.67 -5.34 6.98
N GLY A 43 -8.16 -5.76 8.13
CA GLY A 43 -8.37 -7.13 8.64
C GLY A 43 -9.85 -7.47 8.76
N ALA A 44 -10.65 -6.60 9.39
CA ALA A 44 -12.10 -6.78 9.50
C ALA A 44 -12.79 -6.79 8.12
N ALA A 45 -12.35 -5.94 7.18
CA ALA A 45 -12.88 -5.91 5.83
C ALA A 45 -12.53 -7.18 5.01
N LEU A 46 -11.42 -7.84 5.34
CA LEU A 46 -11.05 -9.15 4.79
C LEU A 46 -11.84 -10.30 5.42
N GLY A 47 -12.49 -10.08 6.55
CA GLY A 47 -13.31 -11.08 7.24
C GLY A 47 -12.69 -11.63 8.52
N ALA A 48 -11.63 -11.00 9.03
CA ALA A 48 -11.03 -11.39 10.30
C ALA A 48 -12.06 -11.34 11.44
N ASP A 49 -11.98 -12.31 12.32
CA ASP A 49 -12.81 -12.37 13.52
C ASP A 49 -12.52 -11.15 14.42
N PRO A 50 -13.51 -10.31 14.75
CA PRO A 50 -13.29 -9.14 15.59
C PRO A 50 -12.86 -9.49 17.03
N ASP A 51 -13.12 -10.71 17.49
CA ASP A 51 -12.73 -11.19 18.81
C ASP A 51 -11.34 -11.85 18.81
N ALA A 52 -10.76 -12.11 17.63
CA ALA A 52 -9.41 -12.64 17.50
C ALA A 52 -8.36 -11.55 17.79
N ALA A 53 -7.24 -11.94 18.41
CA ALA A 53 -6.12 -11.02 18.56
C ALA A 53 -5.61 -10.56 17.20
N PRO A 54 -5.37 -9.24 16.99
CA PRO A 54 -4.80 -8.74 15.75
C PRO A 54 -3.40 -9.35 15.51
N PRO A 55 -2.91 -9.34 14.25
CA PRO A 55 -1.53 -9.72 13.98
C PRO A 55 -0.56 -8.76 14.68
N PRO A 56 0.66 -9.21 15.00
CA PRO A 56 1.71 -8.31 15.47
C PRO A 56 1.95 -7.20 14.45
N SER A 57 2.12 -5.95 14.91
CA SER A 57 2.24 -4.83 14.00
C SER A 57 3.68 -4.57 13.58
N LEU A 58 3.88 -4.09 12.34
CA LEU A 58 5.18 -3.69 11.82
C LEU A 58 5.88 -2.64 12.71
N ALA A 59 5.11 -1.69 13.25
CA ALA A 59 5.66 -0.63 14.09
C ALA A 59 6.06 -1.13 15.49
N ALA A 60 5.33 -2.07 16.07
CA ALA A 60 5.67 -2.65 17.38
C ALA A 60 6.93 -3.54 17.30
N ASP A 61 7.07 -4.29 16.21
CA ASP A 61 8.23 -5.16 15.96
C ASP A 61 9.33 -4.48 15.10
N LEU A 62 9.31 -3.16 14.97
CA LEU A 62 10.26 -2.41 14.14
C LEU A 62 11.74 -2.68 14.47
N PRO A 63 12.17 -2.84 15.74
CA PRO A 63 13.55 -3.19 16.03
C PRO A 63 13.97 -4.53 15.42
N TRP A 64 13.12 -5.56 15.56
CA TRP A 64 13.37 -6.86 14.94
C TRP A 64 13.33 -6.77 13.40
N LEU A 65 12.37 -6.04 12.84
CA LEU A 65 12.26 -5.85 11.40
C LEU A 65 13.52 -5.20 10.82
N LYS A 66 14.01 -4.15 11.45
CA LYS A 66 15.26 -3.48 11.05
C LYS A 66 16.46 -4.42 11.08
N GLU A 67 16.65 -5.17 12.17
CA GLU A 67 17.76 -6.10 12.30
C GLU A 67 17.68 -7.21 11.23
N HIS A 68 16.46 -7.74 10.97
CA HIS A 68 16.24 -8.72 9.94
C HIS A 68 16.57 -8.16 8.55
N LEU A 69 16.00 -7.00 8.18
CA LEU A 69 16.18 -6.40 6.85
C LEU A 69 17.60 -5.88 6.61
N ARG A 70 18.29 -5.41 7.68
CA ARG A 70 19.70 -5.07 7.62
C ARG A 70 20.52 -6.26 7.12
N GLY A 71 20.29 -7.44 7.69
CA GLY A 71 21.08 -8.64 7.39
C GLY A 71 22.57 -8.38 7.62
N ASP A 72 23.38 -8.79 6.66
CA ASP A 72 24.85 -8.62 6.66
C ASP A 72 25.29 -7.39 5.84
N ASN A 73 24.43 -6.40 5.63
CA ASN A 73 24.77 -5.20 4.84
C ASN A 73 25.89 -4.41 5.53
N PRO A 74 27.10 -4.34 4.94
CA PRO A 74 28.27 -3.71 5.55
C PRO A 74 28.17 -2.19 5.59
N LEU A 75 27.24 -1.57 4.83
CA LEU A 75 27.06 -0.12 4.80
C LEU A 75 26.20 0.37 5.97
N ILE A 76 25.56 -0.52 6.73
CA ILE A 76 24.68 -0.19 7.85
C ILE A 76 25.32 -0.73 9.14
N GLY A 77 25.87 0.15 9.95
CA GLY A 77 26.62 -0.22 11.15
C GLY A 77 25.75 -0.92 12.20
N SER A 78 24.54 -0.42 12.42
CA SER A 78 23.55 -1.06 13.30
C SER A 78 22.12 -0.87 12.76
N ALA A 79 21.20 -1.75 13.18
CA ALA A 79 19.80 -1.63 12.82
C ALA A 79 19.16 -0.31 13.30
N ASP A 80 19.64 0.26 14.41
CA ASP A 80 19.14 1.52 14.94
C ASP A 80 19.37 2.71 13.98
N GLU A 81 20.41 2.63 13.16
CA GLU A 81 20.71 3.64 12.15
C GLU A 81 19.74 3.61 10.95
N MET A 82 19.01 2.52 10.76
CA MET A 82 18.04 2.44 9.66
C MET A 82 16.86 3.38 9.92
N ILE A 83 16.54 4.18 8.92
CA ILE A 83 15.33 5.02 8.88
C ILE A 83 14.31 4.45 7.87
N LYS A 84 13.10 4.99 7.86
CA LYS A 84 12.01 4.53 6.98
C LYS A 84 12.38 4.46 5.49
N THR A 85 13.29 5.31 5.05
CA THR A 85 13.74 5.40 3.65
C THR A 85 15.02 4.62 3.37
N THR A 86 15.60 3.92 4.33
CA THR A 86 16.83 3.15 4.12
C THR A 86 16.62 2.15 2.97
N PRO A 87 17.42 2.24 1.89
CA PRO A 87 17.33 1.32 0.77
C PRO A 87 18.01 0.00 1.11
N PRO A 88 17.67 -1.11 0.43
CA PRO A 88 18.47 -2.31 0.49
C PRO A 88 19.82 -2.10 -0.21
N GLY A 89 20.80 -2.90 0.18
CA GLY A 89 22.12 -2.95 -0.42
C GLY A 89 22.70 -4.37 -0.37
N PRO A 90 23.95 -4.58 -0.79
CA PRO A 90 24.61 -5.87 -0.70
C PRO A 90 24.60 -6.40 0.74
N GLY A 91 24.14 -7.65 0.91
CA GLY A 91 23.99 -8.26 2.24
C GLY A 91 22.70 -7.95 2.97
N SER A 92 21.86 -7.01 2.51
CA SER A 92 20.52 -6.81 3.04
C SER A 92 19.65 -8.05 2.80
N GLN A 93 18.83 -8.38 3.80
CA GLN A 93 17.83 -9.44 3.67
C GLN A 93 16.61 -8.90 2.93
N MET A 94 16.31 -9.51 1.76
CA MET A 94 15.10 -9.19 1.02
C MET A 94 13.95 -10.08 1.49
N SER A 95 12.76 -9.50 1.55
CA SER A 95 11.50 -10.21 1.85
C SER A 95 10.76 -10.55 0.56
N THR A 96 9.92 -11.58 0.59
CA THR A 96 9.13 -12.05 -0.55
C THR A 96 7.68 -12.30 -0.14
N LEU A 97 6.80 -12.66 -1.10
CA LEU A 97 5.42 -13.07 -0.79
C LEU A 97 5.31 -14.56 -0.42
N ASP A 98 6.42 -15.29 -0.30
CA ASP A 98 6.38 -16.68 0.18
C ASP A 98 5.82 -16.72 1.61
N PRO A 99 4.81 -17.55 1.92
CA PRO A 99 4.30 -17.74 3.27
C PRO A 99 5.36 -18.13 4.31
N ALA A 100 6.48 -18.71 3.88
CA ALA A 100 7.62 -19.06 4.74
C ALA A 100 8.60 -17.90 4.96
N ASP A 101 8.40 -16.76 4.28
CA ASP A 101 9.20 -15.56 4.52
C ASP A 101 9.16 -15.17 6.01
N PRO A 102 10.31 -14.93 6.66
CA PRO A 102 10.36 -14.68 8.10
C PRO A 102 9.49 -13.50 8.57
N VAL A 103 9.37 -12.43 7.74
CA VAL A 103 8.51 -11.29 8.07
C VAL A 103 7.04 -11.70 8.02
N LEU A 104 6.64 -12.40 6.96
CA LEU A 104 5.26 -12.87 6.83
C LEU A 104 4.90 -13.94 7.86
N ALA A 105 5.79 -14.88 8.14
CA ALA A 105 5.59 -15.91 9.15
C ALA A 105 5.39 -15.31 10.55
N ARG A 106 6.10 -14.23 10.88
CA ARG A 106 6.06 -13.57 12.18
C ARG A 106 4.91 -12.57 12.32
N LEU A 107 4.71 -11.70 11.32
CA LEU A 107 3.91 -10.48 11.46
C LEU A 107 2.56 -10.53 10.73
N SER A 108 2.30 -11.55 9.88
CA SER A 108 1.07 -11.59 9.10
C SER A 108 0.02 -12.54 9.66
N ARG A 109 -1.22 -12.33 9.22
CA ARG A 109 -2.33 -13.28 9.31
C ARG A 109 -2.87 -13.56 7.92
N ALA A 110 -3.68 -14.59 7.79
CA ALA A 110 -4.34 -14.94 6.53
C ALA A 110 -5.85 -15.03 6.74
N GLU A 111 -6.60 -14.36 5.88
CA GLU A 111 -8.06 -14.37 5.83
C GLU A 111 -8.52 -14.52 4.37
N ASP A 112 -9.42 -15.45 4.11
CA ASP A 112 -9.99 -15.72 2.78
C ASP A 112 -8.94 -15.82 1.64
N GLY A 113 -7.79 -16.45 1.94
CA GLY A 113 -6.68 -16.60 0.97
C GLY A 113 -5.80 -15.36 0.80
N VAL A 114 -6.11 -14.27 1.48
CA VAL A 114 -5.30 -13.05 1.52
C VAL A 114 -4.45 -13.05 2.78
N ARG A 115 -3.15 -12.89 2.64
CA ARG A 115 -2.26 -12.63 3.77
C ARG A 115 -2.23 -11.13 4.03
N TYR A 116 -2.28 -10.70 5.31
CA TYR A 116 -2.25 -9.28 5.62
C TYR A 116 -1.32 -8.91 6.77
N LEU A 117 -0.75 -7.71 6.67
CA LEU A 117 0.07 -7.03 7.66
C LEU A 117 -0.64 -5.78 8.15
N VAL A 118 -0.36 -5.38 9.39
CA VAL A 118 -0.87 -4.13 9.97
C VAL A 118 0.29 -3.22 10.38
N THR A 119 0.10 -1.93 10.16
CA THR A 119 1.10 -0.92 10.56
C THR A 119 1.24 -0.82 12.08
N GLY A 120 0.14 -0.84 12.80
CA GLY A 120 0.04 -0.69 14.26
C GLY A 120 -0.85 0.49 14.65
N GLU A 121 -1.71 0.25 15.63
CA GLU A 121 -2.66 1.25 16.15
C GLU A 121 -1.95 2.38 16.89
N PHE A 122 -2.63 3.52 17.00
CA PHE A 122 -2.22 4.60 17.89
C PHE A 122 -2.45 4.15 19.35
N SER A 123 -1.39 4.11 20.14
CA SER A 123 -1.47 3.80 21.56
C SER A 123 -1.70 5.07 22.39
N ALA A 124 -2.12 4.90 23.65
CA ALA A 124 -2.23 6.02 24.56
C ALA A 124 -0.90 6.79 24.75
N ASP A 125 0.22 6.07 24.65
CA ASP A 125 1.58 6.64 24.77
C ASP A 125 2.00 7.45 23.53
N ASP A 126 1.31 7.28 22.41
CA ASP A 126 1.58 8.02 21.17
C ASP A 126 0.80 9.36 21.11
N VAL A 127 -0.26 9.50 21.91
CA VAL A 127 -1.13 10.69 21.89
C VAL A 127 -0.37 11.94 22.31
N GLY A 128 -0.27 12.90 21.38
CA GLY A 128 0.44 14.17 21.62
C GLY A 128 1.97 14.08 21.55
N VAL A 129 2.53 12.89 21.32
CA VAL A 129 3.99 12.64 21.32
C VAL A 129 4.51 12.22 19.96
N LYS A 130 3.80 11.32 19.28
CA LYS A 130 4.21 10.78 17.98
C LYS A 130 3.18 11.07 16.90
N CYS A 131 3.66 11.29 15.67
CA CYS A 131 2.82 11.37 14.49
C CYS A 131 2.60 9.98 13.90
N PHE A 132 1.42 9.69 13.35
CA PHE A 132 1.15 8.41 12.68
C PHE A 132 2.12 8.11 11.53
N HIS A 133 2.65 9.14 10.88
CA HIS A 133 3.67 8.99 9.85
C HIS A 133 4.95 8.28 10.33
N SER A 134 5.22 8.27 11.64
CA SER A 134 6.32 7.47 12.18
C SER A 134 6.06 5.97 12.11
N LYS A 135 4.78 5.55 12.22
CA LYS A 135 4.37 4.15 12.12
C LYS A 135 4.30 3.68 10.67
N THR A 136 3.76 4.49 9.76
CA THR A 136 3.78 4.17 8.32
C THR A 136 5.20 4.06 7.76
N GLY A 137 6.19 4.63 8.46
CA GLY A 137 7.60 4.44 8.15
C GLY A 137 8.06 2.97 8.19
N ALA A 138 7.44 2.14 9.04
CA ALA A 138 7.73 0.71 9.06
C ALA A 138 7.27 0.01 7.76
N VAL A 139 6.11 0.43 7.21
CA VAL A 139 5.62 -0.05 5.92
C VAL A 139 6.56 0.40 4.79
N GLU A 140 6.99 1.65 4.80
CA GLU A 140 7.93 2.18 3.79
C GLU A 140 9.24 1.39 3.80
N LEU A 141 9.81 1.15 4.97
CA LEU A 141 11.03 0.36 5.14
C LEU A 141 10.83 -1.08 4.65
N TYR A 142 9.73 -1.71 5.02
CA TYR A 142 9.41 -3.07 4.57
C TYR A 142 9.27 -3.13 3.04
N LEU A 143 8.52 -2.23 2.43
CA LEU A 143 8.33 -2.21 0.98
C LEU A 143 9.62 -1.90 0.20
N ASN A 144 10.57 -1.17 0.78
CA ASN A 144 11.88 -0.97 0.18
C ASN A 144 12.66 -2.29 0.05
N HIS A 145 12.45 -3.23 0.98
CA HIS A 145 13.14 -4.53 1.03
C HIS A 145 12.26 -5.70 0.53
N LEU A 146 11.05 -5.43 0.07
CA LEU A 146 10.17 -6.46 -0.48
C LEU A 146 10.45 -6.67 -1.97
N VAL A 147 10.56 -7.92 -2.39
CA VAL A 147 10.61 -8.34 -3.79
C VAL A 147 9.33 -9.06 -4.14
N ASP A 148 8.62 -8.52 -5.10
CA ASP A 148 7.41 -9.08 -5.68
C ASP A 148 7.53 -9.09 -7.21
N GLY A 149 6.97 -10.10 -7.84
CA GLY A 149 7.06 -10.34 -9.28
C GLY A 149 5.72 -10.25 -10.01
N PRO A 150 5.74 -10.51 -11.33
CA PRO A 150 4.51 -10.66 -12.11
C PRO A 150 3.62 -11.76 -11.52
N GLY A 151 2.31 -11.47 -11.39
CA GLY A 151 1.33 -12.40 -10.82
C GLY A 151 1.29 -12.46 -9.30
N GLU A 152 2.17 -11.74 -8.60
CA GLU A 152 2.15 -11.52 -7.16
C GLU A 152 1.65 -10.11 -6.86
N TYR A 153 0.75 -9.95 -5.88
CA TYR A 153 0.12 -8.65 -5.63
C TYR A 153 0.30 -8.18 -4.19
N VAL A 154 0.67 -6.92 -4.05
CA VAL A 154 0.69 -6.20 -2.79
C VAL A 154 -0.38 -5.11 -2.85
N VAL A 155 -1.39 -5.21 -2.01
CA VAL A 155 -2.52 -4.29 -1.93
C VAL A 155 -2.38 -3.46 -0.66
N VAL A 156 -2.25 -2.15 -0.77
CA VAL A 156 -2.01 -1.26 0.38
C VAL A 156 -3.20 -0.34 0.58
N ASP A 157 -3.86 -0.45 1.73
CA ASP A 157 -4.88 0.51 2.17
C ASP A 157 -4.20 1.69 2.86
N MET A 158 -4.19 2.83 2.20
CA MET A 158 -3.47 4.02 2.65
C MET A 158 -4.33 4.91 3.55
N THR A 159 -3.67 5.68 4.40
CA THR A 159 -4.33 6.74 5.17
C THR A 159 -5.11 7.71 4.28
N ALA A 160 -6.10 8.38 4.87
CA ALA A 160 -6.99 9.25 4.13
C ALA A 160 -6.34 10.59 3.75
N GLY A 161 -6.75 11.14 2.61
CA GLY A 161 -6.37 12.48 2.18
C GLY A 161 -4.96 12.58 1.62
N ALA A 162 -4.44 13.81 1.50
CA ALA A 162 -3.12 14.10 0.94
C ALA A 162 -1.94 13.60 1.81
N ASP A 163 -2.21 13.14 3.02
CA ASP A 163 -1.20 12.60 3.94
C ASP A 163 -0.49 11.36 3.36
N ALA A 164 -1.10 10.68 2.39
CA ALA A 164 -0.43 9.61 1.64
C ALA A 164 0.87 10.08 0.96
N PHE A 165 0.99 11.36 0.61
CA PHE A 165 2.21 11.97 0.04
C PHE A 165 3.20 12.49 1.08
N ALA A 166 2.87 12.46 2.37
CA ALA A 166 3.75 12.96 3.44
C ALA A 166 5.00 12.08 3.69
N SER A 167 5.08 10.91 3.05
CA SER A 167 6.24 10.01 3.10
C SER A 167 6.64 9.60 1.69
N GLY A 168 7.84 9.02 1.50
CA GLY A 168 8.27 8.44 0.23
C GLY A 168 7.45 7.23 -0.21
N LEU A 169 6.56 6.73 0.66
CA LEU A 169 5.75 5.53 0.43
C LEU A 169 4.91 5.60 -0.86
N PHE A 170 4.40 6.79 -1.24
CA PHE A 170 3.58 6.96 -2.44
C PHE A 170 4.29 6.59 -3.76
N THR A 171 5.62 6.59 -3.79
CA THR A 171 6.41 6.18 -4.96
C THR A 171 6.72 4.68 -4.98
N ARG A 172 6.23 3.92 -4.01
CA ARG A 172 6.51 2.47 -3.88
C ARG A 172 5.51 1.60 -4.66
N PHE A 173 4.57 2.20 -5.39
CA PHE A 173 3.46 1.50 -6.04
C PHE A 173 3.55 1.53 -7.56
N ASP A 174 3.16 0.42 -8.21
CA ASP A 174 3.03 0.35 -9.66
C ASP A 174 1.74 1.04 -10.13
N LEU A 175 0.73 1.07 -9.26
CA LEU A 175 -0.55 1.72 -9.51
C LEU A 175 -1.11 2.33 -8.21
N THR A 176 -1.44 3.60 -8.25
CA THR A 176 -2.23 4.27 -7.21
C THR A 176 -3.68 4.41 -7.68
N VAL A 177 -4.62 3.88 -6.91
CA VAL A 177 -6.05 3.93 -7.19
C VAL A 177 -6.71 4.88 -6.21
N LEU A 178 -7.22 6.00 -6.72
CA LEU A 178 -8.00 6.94 -5.90
C LEU A 178 -9.46 6.52 -5.91
N VAL A 179 -9.96 6.11 -4.74
CA VAL A 179 -11.38 5.79 -4.52
C VAL A 179 -12.15 7.09 -4.33
N CYS A 180 -12.98 7.43 -5.32
CA CYS A 180 -13.63 8.72 -5.47
C CYS A 180 -15.16 8.59 -5.41
N GLU A 181 -15.78 9.29 -4.47
CA GLU A 181 -17.23 9.51 -4.54
C GLU A 181 -17.55 10.52 -5.65
N PRO A 182 -18.70 10.41 -6.36
CA PRO A 182 -19.13 11.36 -7.40
C PRO A 182 -19.57 12.69 -6.79
N THR A 183 -18.64 13.38 -6.13
CA THR A 183 -18.87 14.64 -5.41
C THR A 183 -17.74 15.62 -5.67
N ARG A 184 -18.02 16.92 -5.58
CA ARG A 184 -16.98 17.97 -5.67
C ARG A 184 -15.81 17.74 -4.71
N ARG A 185 -16.07 17.20 -3.50
CA ARG A 185 -15.03 16.91 -2.52
C ARG A 185 -14.17 15.72 -2.94
N GLY A 186 -14.79 14.67 -3.50
CA GLY A 186 -14.07 13.51 -4.03
C GLY A 186 -13.14 13.90 -5.17
N VAL A 187 -13.69 14.61 -6.15
CA VAL A 187 -12.92 15.13 -7.30
C VAL A 187 -11.85 16.14 -6.88
N GLY A 188 -12.11 16.95 -5.86
CA GLY A 188 -11.09 17.87 -5.31
C GLY A 188 -9.83 17.15 -4.83
N VAL A 189 -10.00 15.96 -4.21
CA VAL A 189 -8.87 15.11 -3.82
C VAL A 189 -8.15 14.58 -5.06
N PHE A 190 -8.85 14.16 -6.10
CA PHE A 190 -8.23 13.75 -7.35
C PHE A 190 -7.32 14.82 -7.94
N ARG A 191 -7.78 16.07 -8.00
CA ARG A 191 -6.98 17.18 -8.55
C ARG A 191 -5.68 17.39 -7.77
N GLN A 192 -5.69 17.23 -6.45
CA GLN A 192 -4.48 17.29 -5.62
C GLN A 192 -3.53 16.12 -5.95
N TYR A 193 -4.07 14.90 -6.01
CA TYR A 193 -3.28 13.71 -6.34
C TYR A 193 -2.69 13.76 -7.73
N ALA A 194 -3.46 14.21 -8.73
CA ALA A 194 -3.02 14.32 -10.11
C ALA A 194 -1.80 15.27 -10.25
N GLY A 195 -1.76 16.37 -9.49
CA GLY A 195 -0.62 17.27 -9.44
C GLY A 195 0.65 16.58 -8.96
N TYR A 196 0.59 15.91 -7.81
CA TYR A 196 1.73 15.17 -7.26
C TYR A 196 2.10 13.95 -8.10
N ALA A 197 1.12 13.21 -8.60
CA ALA A 197 1.35 12.06 -9.46
C ALA A 197 2.13 12.44 -10.72
N ALA A 198 1.78 13.57 -11.35
CA ALA A 198 2.49 14.07 -12.52
C ALA A 198 3.94 14.48 -12.21
N GLU A 199 4.17 15.13 -11.06
CA GLU A 199 5.52 15.56 -10.63
C GLU A 199 6.47 14.38 -10.40
N TYR A 200 5.95 13.28 -9.82
CA TYR A 200 6.77 12.11 -9.44
C TYR A 200 6.60 10.90 -10.36
N GLY A 201 5.90 11.03 -11.47
CA GLY A 201 5.70 9.93 -12.43
C GLY A 201 4.87 8.78 -11.86
N VAL A 202 4.01 9.03 -10.86
CA VAL A 202 3.16 8.02 -10.24
C VAL A 202 1.97 7.70 -11.13
N ALA A 203 1.76 6.42 -11.43
CA ALA A 203 0.59 5.98 -12.17
C ALA A 203 -0.68 6.12 -11.31
N LEU A 204 -1.62 6.95 -11.74
CA LEU A 204 -2.86 7.23 -11.03
C LEU A 204 -4.08 6.79 -11.85
N ARG A 205 -4.99 6.06 -11.21
CA ARG A 205 -6.34 5.77 -11.70
C ARG A 205 -7.37 6.23 -10.69
N VAL A 206 -8.57 6.52 -11.19
CA VAL A 206 -9.73 6.84 -10.36
C VAL A 206 -10.72 5.69 -10.44
N LEU A 207 -11.18 5.25 -9.28
CA LEU A 207 -12.26 4.30 -9.14
C LEU A 207 -13.45 5.00 -8.51
N GLY A 208 -14.55 5.14 -9.26
CA GLY A 208 -15.80 5.65 -8.72
C GLY A 208 -16.34 4.72 -7.64
N ASN A 209 -16.85 5.27 -6.56
CA ASN A 209 -17.48 4.46 -5.51
C ASN A 209 -18.75 5.15 -4.99
N LYS A 210 -19.66 4.34 -4.46
CA LYS A 210 -20.98 4.79 -3.99
C LYS A 210 -21.83 5.43 -5.09
N VAL A 211 -21.63 4.99 -6.31
CA VAL A 211 -22.48 5.39 -7.45
C VAL A 211 -23.92 4.94 -7.18
N ALA A 212 -24.86 5.85 -7.34
CA ALA A 212 -26.27 5.59 -7.12
C ALA A 212 -26.84 4.58 -8.13
N PRO A 213 -27.91 3.86 -7.81
CA PRO A 213 -28.59 3.02 -8.80
C PRO A 213 -29.49 3.84 -9.73
N GLY A 214 -29.67 3.34 -10.97
CA GLY A 214 -30.60 3.91 -11.94
C GLY A 214 -30.13 5.27 -12.52
N PRO A 215 -31.06 6.16 -12.92
CA PRO A 215 -30.72 7.40 -13.64
C PRO A 215 -29.74 8.31 -12.87
N ASP A 216 -29.86 8.39 -11.54
CA ASP A 216 -28.92 9.15 -10.70
C ASP A 216 -27.50 8.60 -10.81
N GLY A 217 -27.36 7.30 -11.00
CA GLY A 217 -26.07 6.66 -11.23
C GLY A 217 -25.46 6.99 -12.60
N ASP A 218 -26.31 7.15 -13.61
CA ASP A 218 -25.86 7.59 -14.93
C ASP A 218 -25.31 9.03 -14.86
N GLU A 219 -25.94 9.90 -14.07
CA GLU A 219 -25.46 11.26 -13.79
C GLU A 219 -24.16 11.24 -13.01
N ASP A 220 -24.03 10.41 -11.97
CA ASP A 220 -22.82 10.23 -11.18
C ASP A 220 -21.64 9.81 -12.07
N VAL A 221 -21.84 8.85 -12.96
CA VAL A 221 -20.82 8.36 -13.88
C VAL A 221 -20.45 9.42 -14.91
N ALA A 222 -21.44 10.14 -15.46
CA ALA A 222 -21.21 11.25 -16.39
C ALA A 222 -20.35 12.34 -15.73
N TYR A 223 -20.69 12.72 -14.51
CA TYR A 223 -19.91 13.68 -13.70
C TYR A 223 -18.47 13.22 -13.47
N LEU A 224 -18.27 11.95 -13.07
CA LEU A 224 -16.91 11.43 -12.88
C LEU A 224 -16.13 11.45 -14.19
N ARG A 225 -16.73 11.04 -15.32
CA ARG A 225 -16.07 11.06 -16.64
C ARG A 225 -15.65 12.46 -17.06
N GLU A 226 -16.50 13.44 -16.84
CA GLU A 226 -16.20 14.85 -17.14
C GLU A 226 -15.02 15.37 -16.31
N GLU A 227 -14.99 15.02 -15.01
CA GLU A 227 -14.04 15.60 -14.06
C GLU A 227 -12.66 14.92 -14.04
N VAL A 228 -12.60 13.61 -14.30
CA VAL A 228 -11.35 12.84 -14.19
C VAL A 228 -10.89 12.20 -15.50
N GLY A 229 -11.71 12.25 -16.55
CA GLY A 229 -11.37 11.81 -17.90
C GLY A 229 -10.88 10.37 -17.95
N ASP A 230 -9.79 10.14 -18.69
CA ASP A 230 -9.19 8.83 -18.94
C ASP A 230 -8.57 8.19 -17.68
N ALA A 231 -8.49 8.92 -16.57
CA ALA A 231 -8.08 8.33 -15.29
C ALA A 231 -9.15 7.40 -14.70
N LEU A 232 -10.45 7.54 -15.10
CA LEU A 232 -11.54 6.70 -14.61
C LEU A 232 -11.38 5.27 -15.15
N ILE A 233 -11.07 4.31 -14.26
CA ILE A 233 -10.94 2.90 -14.66
C ILE A 233 -12.27 2.13 -14.56
N GLY A 234 -13.21 2.61 -13.76
CA GLY A 234 -14.50 2.01 -13.52
C GLY A 234 -15.17 2.58 -12.27
N TRP A 235 -16.27 1.97 -11.87
CA TRP A 235 -16.97 2.37 -10.64
C TRP A 235 -17.66 1.18 -9.99
N PHE A 236 -17.77 1.24 -8.67
CA PHE A 236 -18.58 0.30 -7.90
C PHE A 236 -19.94 0.94 -7.60
N GLY A 237 -20.97 0.15 -7.90
CA GLY A 237 -22.34 0.40 -7.47
C GLY A 237 -22.58 -0.13 -6.04
N GLN A 238 -23.83 -0.08 -5.62
CA GLN A 238 -24.25 -0.70 -4.37
C GLN A 238 -24.04 -2.21 -4.41
N SER A 239 -23.36 -2.76 -3.40
CA SER A 239 -23.03 -4.18 -3.31
C SER A 239 -23.74 -4.85 -2.13
N ALA A 240 -24.52 -5.88 -2.40
CA ALA A 240 -25.08 -6.76 -1.39
C ALA A 240 -23.99 -7.64 -0.73
N TRP A 241 -22.96 -7.96 -1.49
CA TRP A 241 -21.78 -8.68 -1.02
C TRP A 241 -21.01 -7.86 0.02
N VAL A 242 -20.69 -6.59 -0.28
CA VAL A 242 -20.04 -5.66 0.66
C VAL A 242 -20.91 -5.47 1.91
N ARG A 243 -22.21 -5.22 1.72
CA ARG A 243 -23.13 -5.00 2.84
C ARG A 243 -23.25 -6.22 3.76
N ALA A 244 -23.10 -7.42 3.22
CA ALA A 244 -23.05 -8.64 4.03
C ALA A 244 -21.75 -8.71 4.84
N ALA A 245 -20.60 -8.41 4.23
CA ALA A 245 -19.29 -8.39 4.87
C ALA A 245 -19.25 -7.36 6.03
N GLU A 246 -19.79 -6.15 5.82
CA GLU A 246 -19.89 -5.10 6.86
C GLU A 246 -20.75 -5.52 8.07
N ARG A 247 -21.56 -6.56 7.92
CA ARG A 247 -22.37 -7.16 8.99
C ARG A 247 -21.76 -8.45 9.55
N GLY A 248 -20.47 -8.70 9.29
CA GLY A 248 -19.76 -9.90 9.74
C GLY A 248 -20.17 -11.18 9.01
N ARG A 249 -20.80 -11.07 7.82
CA ARG A 249 -21.18 -12.23 7.00
C ARG A 249 -20.30 -12.26 5.74
N SER A 250 -19.15 -12.88 5.85
CA SER A 250 -18.29 -13.11 4.69
C SER A 250 -19.01 -13.99 3.66
N ARG A 251 -18.90 -13.62 2.38
CA ARG A 251 -19.41 -14.38 1.25
C ARG A 251 -18.28 -14.69 0.28
N PRO A 252 -18.31 -15.83 -0.43
CA PRO A 252 -17.29 -16.12 -1.43
C PRO A 252 -17.32 -15.08 -2.56
N VAL A 253 -16.17 -14.83 -3.17
CA VAL A 253 -16.04 -13.85 -4.28
C VAL A 253 -16.89 -14.24 -5.49
N SER A 254 -17.25 -15.53 -5.64
CA SER A 254 -18.18 -15.98 -6.68
C SER A 254 -19.58 -15.36 -6.60
N GLU A 255 -19.97 -14.84 -5.41
CA GLU A 255 -21.23 -14.14 -5.18
C GLU A 255 -21.11 -12.61 -5.32
N LEU A 256 -19.93 -12.08 -5.62
CA LEU A 256 -19.75 -10.67 -5.93
C LEU A 256 -20.49 -10.34 -7.23
N GLU A 257 -21.17 -9.20 -7.26
CA GLU A 257 -21.90 -8.73 -8.43
C GLU A 257 -20.99 -8.71 -9.67
N PRO A 258 -21.46 -9.20 -10.84
CA PRO A 258 -20.63 -9.30 -12.05
C PRO A 258 -20.00 -7.97 -12.47
N GLU A 259 -20.72 -6.86 -12.29
CA GLU A 259 -20.26 -5.51 -12.63
C GLU A 259 -19.09 -5.10 -11.74
N ASN A 260 -19.18 -5.35 -10.42
CA ASN A 260 -18.12 -5.05 -9.47
C ASN A 260 -16.91 -5.97 -9.70
N ARG A 261 -17.14 -7.22 -10.07
CA ARG A 261 -16.08 -8.16 -10.44
C ARG A 261 -15.33 -7.70 -11.68
N ALA A 262 -16.04 -7.24 -12.71
CA ALA A 262 -15.43 -6.73 -13.93
C ALA A 262 -14.49 -5.53 -13.64
N VAL A 263 -14.81 -4.69 -12.67
CA VAL A 263 -13.93 -3.60 -12.23
C VAL A 263 -12.66 -4.13 -11.56
N CYS A 264 -12.76 -5.17 -10.71
CA CYS A 264 -11.59 -5.83 -10.14
C CYS A 264 -10.69 -6.43 -11.23
N ASP A 265 -11.28 -7.06 -12.25
CA ASP A 265 -10.55 -7.63 -13.38
C ASP A 265 -9.88 -6.53 -14.24
N ALA A 266 -10.53 -5.39 -14.42
CA ALA A 266 -9.95 -4.22 -15.12
C ALA A 266 -8.75 -3.64 -14.35
N LEU A 267 -8.84 -3.52 -13.02
CA LEU A 267 -7.73 -3.09 -12.17
C LEU A 267 -6.55 -4.07 -12.25
N ARG A 268 -6.84 -5.37 -12.21
CA ARG A 268 -5.83 -6.41 -12.40
C ARG A 268 -5.13 -6.25 -13.75
N ALA A 269 -5.89 -6.14 -14.83
CA ALA A 269 -5.35 -5.99 -16.17
C ALA A 269 -4.49 -4.72 -16.31
N ASP A 270 -4.90 -3.59 -15.71
CA ASP A 270 -4.13 -2.34 -15.75
C ASP A 270 -2.81 -2.47 -14.98
N VAL A 271 -2.80 -3.11 -13.80
CA VAL A 271 -1.56 -3.30 -13.05
C VAL A 271 -0.64 -4.35 -13.69
N ASP A 272 -1.20 -5.42 -14.26
CA ASP A 272 -0.44 -6.48 -14.94
C ASP A 272 0.24 -5.98 -16.24
N ALA A 273 -0.36 -4.96 -16.88
CA ALA A 273 0.24 -4.30 -18.04
C ALA A 273 1.46 -3.43 -17.69
N ARG A 274 1.72 -3.22 -16.40
CA ARG A 274 2.86 -2.42 -15.92
C ARG A 274 4.03 -3.33 -15.63
N CYS A 275 5.22 -2.86 -15.98
CA CYS A 275 6.46 -3.55 -15.66
C CYS A 275 7.29 -2.62 -14.78
N ARG A 276 7.56 -3.03 -13.53
CA ARG A 276 8.41 -2.24 -12.63
C ARG A 276 9.84 -2.21 -13.15
N ASP A 277 10.34 -1.01 -13.42
CA ASP A 277 11.77 -0.78 -13.59
C ASP A 277 12.43 -0.73 -12.21
N TRP A 278 13.04 -1.85 -11.82
CA TRP A 278 13.71 -1.96 -10.52
C TRP A 278 14.87 -0.98 -10.35
N ALA A 279 15.54 -0.60 -11.43
CA ALA A 279 16.60 0.39 -11.38
C ALA A 279 16.03 1.80 -11.11
N ALA A 280 14.92 2.17 -11.77
CA ALA A 280 14.22 3.42 -11.47
C ALA A 280 13.69 3.41 -10.04
N TYR A 281 13.05 2.31 -9.62
CA TYR A 281 12.56 2.13 -8.25
C TYR A 281 13.66 2.33 -7.20
N HIS A 282 14.83 1.75 -7.43
CA HIS A 282 15.98 1.91 -6.53
C HIS A 282 16.51 3.35 -6.52
N ARG A 283 16.68 3.96 -7.69
CA ARG A 283 17.10 5.38 -7.78
C ARG A 283 16.19 6.30 -6.98
N ASP A 284 14.86 6.10 -7.06
CA ASP A 284 13.90 6.89 -6.29
C ASP A 284 14.01 6.63 -4.80
N THR A 285 14.19 5.35 -4.40
CA THR A 285 14.40 5.00 -2.99
C THR A 285 15.64 5.68 -2.44
N VAL A 286 16.75 5.63 -3.17
CA VAL A 286 18.01 6.28 -2.84
C VAL A 286 17.83 7.79 -2.75
N ALA A 287 17.17 8.41 -3.73
CA ALA A 287 16.95 9.86 -3.72
C ALA A 287 16.15 10.33 -2.50
N PHE A 288 15.09 9.60 -2.12
CA PHE A 288 14.32 9.87 -0.91
C PHE A 288 15.14 9.65 0.36
N HIS A 289 15.97 8.60 0.41
CA HIS A 289 16.85 8.35 1.53
C HIS A 289 17.86 9.49 1.72
N LEU A 290 18.58 9.89 0.67
CA LEU A 290 19.54 10.97 0.71
C LEU A 290 18.90 12.30 1.11
N ARG A 291 17.68 12.59 0.65
CA ARG A 291 16.90 13.76 1.07
C ARG A 291 16.61 13.73 2.57
N ASN A 292 16.11 12.60 3.09
CA ASN A 292 15.81 12.45 4.52
C ASN A 292 17.08 12.50 5.38
N ALA A 293 18.14 11.82 4.97
CA ALA A 293 19.43 11.84 5.66
C ALA A 293 19.93 13.27 5.84
N ARG A 294 19.98 14.05 4.78
CA ARG A 294 20.49 15.43 4.79
C ARG A 294 19.58 16.43 5.49
N SER A 295 18.24 16.24 5.42
CA SER A 295 17.30 17.22 5.97
C SER A 295 17.11 17.12 7.48
N TRP A 296 17.19 15.93 8.07
CA TRP A 296 16.93 15.73 9.49
C TRP A 296 17.62 14.52 10.12
N ALA A 297 17.78 13.40 9.39
CA ALA A 297 18.08 12.13 10.02
C ALA A 297 19.54 12.04 10.47
N ASN A 298 20.50 12.60 9.72
CA ASN A 298 21.91 12.67 10.16
C ASN A 298 22.05 13.44 11.48
N ALA A 299 21.32 14.54 11.63
CA ALA A 299 21.34 15.32 12.86
C ALA A 299 20.67 14.58 14.03
N ALA A 300 19.60 13.82 13.74
CA ALA A 300 18.88 13.08 14.77
C ALA A 300 19.61 11.82 15.24
N THR A 301 20.32 11.13 14.34
CA THR A 301 21.04 9.88 14.64
C THR A 301 22.50 10.10 15.05
N GLY A 302 23.09 11.23 14.68
CA GLY A 302 24.52 11.49 14.84
C GLY A 302 25.42 10.70 13.87
N VAL A 303 24.82 10.05 12.87
CA VAL A 303 25.51 9.21 11.86
C VAL A 303 25.28 9.80 10.48
N ASP A 304 26.25 9.70 9.59
CA ASP A 304 26.08 10.04 8.18
C ASP A 304 25.39 8.90 7.43
N LEU A 305 24.06 8.95 7.38
CA LEU A 305 23.24 7.96 6.71
C LEU A 305 23.37 7.99 5.18
N THR A 306 23.99 9.04 4.61
CA THR A 306 24.25 9.07 3.16
C THR A 306 25.26 8.01 2.73
N ALA A 307 26.05 7.48 3.66
CA ALA A 307 26.99 6.39 3.43
C ALA A 307 26.32 5.00 3.36
N GLN A 308 25.05 4.89 3.73
CA GLN A 308 24.31 3.61 3.73
C GLN A 308 23.83 3.17 2.31
N VAL A 309 24.17 3.92 1.28
CA VAL A 309 23.68 3.73 -0.08
C VAL A 309 24.73 3.09 -0.96
N ASP A 310 24.36 2.02 -1.65
CA ASP A 310 25.10 1.51 -2.81
C ASP A 310 24.29 1.85 -4.08
N PRO A 311 24.72 2.84 -4.89
CA PRO A 311 24.00 3.25 -6.08
C PRO A 311 24.00 2.18 -7.20
N ASP A 312 24.93 1.23 -7.13
CA ASP A 312 25.10 0.15 -8.12
C ASP A 312 24.30 -1.10 -7.75
N PHE A 313 23.67 -1.13 -6.58
CA PHE A 313 22.80 -2.21 -6.16
C PHE A 313 21.38 -1.98 -6.70
N VAL A 314 20.83 -2.98 -7.41
CA VAL A 314 19.44 -2.93 -7.87
C VAL A 314 18.67 -4.10 -7.25
N PRO A 315 17.65 -3.81 -6.40
CA PRO A 315 16.78 -4.86 -5.87
C PRO A 315 15.96 -5.49 -7.01
N GLY A 316 15.46 -6.69 -6.78
CA GLY A 316 14.62 -7.40 -7.74
C GLY A 316 14.64 -8.89 -7.50
N PRO A 317 13.90 -9.69 -8.31
CA PRO A 317 13.86 -11.14 -8.18
C PRO A 317 15.24 -11.79 -8.28
N THR A 318 16.15 -11.13 -8.99
CA THR A 318 17.58 -11.47 -9.03
C THR A 318 18.34 -10.18 -8.83
N PRO A 319 18.73 -9.82 -7.59
CA PRO A 319 19.46 -8.59 -7.32
C PRO A 319 20.76 -8.56 -8.11
N VAL A 320 20.99 -7.47 -8.84
CA VAL A 320 22.22 -7.26 -9.62
C VAL A 320 22.95 -6.03 -9.08
N ARG A 321 24.25 -6.13 -9.05
CA ARG A 321 25.14 -4.98 -8.97
C ARG A 321 25.46 -4.57 -10.39
N ILE A 322 25.10 -3.36 -10.80
CA ILE A 322 25.34 -2.83 -12.14
C ILE A 322 26.77 -2.30 -12.23
#